data_2d5f6b9358ecc6706902e1c756a7533b
#
_entry.id   2d5f6b9358ecc6706902e1c756a7533b
#
_cell.length_a   1.000
_cell.length_b   1.000
_cell.length_c   1.000
_cell.angle_alpha   90.00
_cell.angle_beta   90.00
_cell.angle_gamma   90.00
#
_symmetry.space_group_name_H-M   'P 1'
#
loop_
_entity.id
_entity.type
_entity.pdbx_description
1 polymer ?
#
loop_
_entity_poly.entity_id
_entity_poly.type
_entity_poly.pdbx_seq_one_letter_code
_entity_poly.pdbx_strand_id
1 'polypeptide(L)'
;MTDPIADFLTRLRNAIMAHHRVVEIPASNLKKEITKILFEKGYILNYKFIEDGPQGTIKVALKYDPATKENAIKFLKRVSTPGLRKYTGYKDIPRVINGLGIAILSTSKGVMTDKEAAAQKIGGEVLCYVY
;
A
#
# COMPACT_ATOMS: atom_id res chain seq x y z
N MET A 1 -15.56 -2.59 14.57
CA MET A 1 -14.24 -3.18 14.25
C MET A 1 -13.45 -2.22 13.40
N THR A 2 -12.21 -1.96 13.76
CA THR A 2 -11.36 -1.02 13.02
C THR A 2 -10.50 -1.75 11.98
N ASP A 3 -10.25 -1.08 10.86
CA ASP A 3 -9.34 -1.56 9.83
C ASP A 3 -8.35 -0.44 9.49
N PRO A 4 -7.20 -0.42 10.16
CA PRO A 4 -6.20 0.63 9.94
C PRO A 4 -5.66 0.69 8.51
N ILE A 5 -5.59 -0.46 7.82
CA ILE A 5 -5.12 -0.50 6.43
C ILE A 5 -6.17 0.11 5.52
N ALA A 6 -7.45 -0.21 5.72
CA ALA A 6 -8.53 0.39 4.94
C ALA A 6 -8.55 1.91 5.15
N ASP A 7 -8.35 2.38 6.38
CA ASP A 7 -8.25 3.81 6.68
C ASP A 7 -7.06 4.45 5.94
N PHE A 8 -5.91 3.79 5.94
CA PHE A 8 -4.73 4.24 5.22
C PHE A 8 -5.02 4.42 3.73
N LEU A 9 -5.62 3.40 3.11
CA LEU A 9 -5.96 3.45 1.67
C LEU A 9 -7.01 4.52 1.38
N THR A 10 -7.99 4.69 2.27
CA THR A 10 -9.03 5.71 2.12
C THR A 10 -8.45 7.11 2.19
N ARG A 11 -7.53 7.37 3.12
CA ARG A 11 -6.85 8.67 3.24
C ARG A 11 -6.05 8.99 1.98
N LEU A 12 -5.33 8.00 1.44
CA LEU A 12 -4.62 8.17 0.17
C LEU A 12 -5.59 8.46 -0.97
N ARG A 13 -6.67 7.70 -1.07
CA ARG A 13 -7.66 7.85 -2.14
C ARG A 13 -8.32 9.24 -2.08
N ASN A 14 -8.71 9.68 -0.90
CA ASN A 14 -9.33 11.00 -0.74
C ASN A 14 -8.37 12.13 -1.08
N ALA A 15 -7.10 12.02 -0.67
CA ALA A 15 -6.08 13.01 -0.98
C ALA A 15 -5.82 13.08 -2.50
N ILE A 16 -5.80 11.93 -3.17
CA ILE A 16 -5.64 11.86 -4.62
C ILE A 16 -6.82 12.51 -5.33
N MET A 17 -8.04 12.23 -4.90
CA MET A 17 -9.26 12.82 -5.49
C MET A 17 -9.30 14.33 -5.31
N ALA A 18 -8.78 14.83 -4.20
CA ALA A 18 -8.72 16.27 -3.90
C ALA A 18 -7.47 16.94 -4.48
N HIS A 19 -6.61 16.21 -5.18
CA HIS A 19 -5.35 16.69 -5.76
C HIS A 19 -4.41 17.30 -4.73
N HIS A 20 -4.39 16.76 -3.51
CA HIS A 20 -3.44 17.18 -2.49
C HIS A 20 -2.03 16.71 -2.87
N ARG A 21 -1.02 17.49 -2.52
CA ARG A 21 0.39 17.12 -2.74
C ARG A 21 0.91 16.22 -1.63
N VAL A 22 0.42 16.40 -0.44
CA VAL A 22 0.88 15.69 0.76
C VAL A 22 -0.31 15.23 1.57
N VAL A 23 -0.20 14.05 2.14
CA VAL A 23 -1.19 13.51 3.07
C VAL A 23 -0.49 13.01 4.32
N GLU A 24 -1.10 13.26 5.49
CA GLU A 24 -0.60 12.78 6.77
C GLU A 24 -1.49 11.66 7.29
N ILE A 25 -0.88 10.58 7.74
CA ILE A 25 -1.59 9.37 8.16
C ILE A 25 -1.01 8.90 9.49
N PRO A 26 -1.87 8.54 10.48
CA PRO A 26 -1.36 7.96 11.73
C PRO A 26 -0.52 6.73 11.42
N ALA A 27 0.65 6.63 12.06
CA ALA A 27 1.62 5.59 11.75
C ALA A 27 1.34 4.26 12.46
N SER A 28 1.82 3.19 11.85
CA SER A 28 1.99 1.87 12.47
C SER A 28 3.11 1.19 11.69
N ASN A 29 3.68 0.13 12.26
CA ASN A 29 4.76 -0.59 11.57
C ASN A 29 4.29 -1.14 10.21
N LEU A 30 3.09 -1.70 10.16
CA LEU A 30 2.53 -2.25 8.92
C LEU A 30 2.33 -1.16 7.87
N LYS A 31 1.75 -0.02 8.27
CA LYS A 31 1.56 1.11 7.35
C LYS A 31 2.88 1.66 6.82
N LYS A 32 3.91 1.71 7.67
CA LYS A 32 5.25 2.13 7.27
C LYS A 32 5.83 1.21 6.21
N GLU A 33 5.66 -0.10 6.36
CA GLU A 33 6.15 -1.09 5.39
C GLU A 33 5.41 -0.96 4.06
N ILE A 34 4.10 -0.75 4.09
CA ILE A 34 3.30 -0.51 2.87
C ILE A 34 3.78 0.76 2.17
N THR A 35 4.03 1.83 2.93
CA THR A 35 4.51 3.10 2.39
C THR A 35 5.85 2.94 1.69
N LYS A 36 6.79 2.20 2.28
CA LYS A 36 8.09 1.93 1.67
C LYS A 36 7.94 1.21 0.33
N ILE A 37 7.04 0.24 0.26
CA ILE A 37 6.77 -0.50 -0.99
C ILE A 37 6.20 0.42 -2.05
N LEU A 38 5.25 1.28 -1.70
CA LEU A 38 4.68 2.25 -2.63
C LEU A 38 5.76 3.18 -3.20
N PHE A 39 6.71 3.60 -2.38
CA PHE A 39 7.82 4.41 -2.82
C PHE A 39 8.77 3.64 -3.75
N GLU A 40 9.16 2.43 -3.35
CA GLU A 40 10.08 1.61 -4.15
C GLU A 40 9.51 1.25 -5.52
N LYS A 41 8.20 1.08 -5.62
CA LYS A 41 7.53 0.73 -6.88
C LYS A 41 7.09 1.96 -7.67
N GLY A 42 7.42 3.16 -7.21
CA GLY A 42 7.17 4.39 -7.96
C GLY A 42 5.76 4.93 -7.89
N TYR A 43 4.97 4.52 -6.91
CA TYR A 43 3.58 4.99 -6.77
C TYR A 43 3.46 6.31 -6.01
N ILE A 44 4.44 6.62 -5.17
CA ILE A 44 4.48 7.91 -4.45
C ILE A 44 5.82 8.58 -4.70
N LEU A 45 5.86 9.90 -4.52
CA LEU A 45 7.06 10.68 -4.79
C LEU A 45 8.08 10.53 -3.67
N ASN A 46 7.64 10.58 -2.43
CA ASN A 46 8.50 10.46 -1.26
C ASN A 46 7.65 10.24 -0.02
N TYR A 47 8.31 9.97 1.11
CA TYR A 47 7.64 9.82 2.39
C TYR A 47 8.58 10.22 3.53
N LYS A 48 7.98 10.51 4.69
CA LYS A 48 8.71 10.84 5.90
C LYS A 48 7.96 10.29 7.10
N PHE A 49 8.69 9.70 8.05
CA PHE A 49 8.12 9.25 9.31
C PHE A 49 8.43 10.30 10.38
N ILE A 50 7.39 10.80 11.03
CA ILE A 50 7.49 11.84 12.05
C ILE A 50 7.13 11.22 13.40
N GLU A 51 8.03 11.30 14.35
CA GLU A 51 7.79 10.80 15.69
C GLU A 51 7.15 11.88 16.56
N ASP A 52 5.83 12.03 16.38
CA ASP A 52 5.04 12.95 17.18
C ASP A 52 3.95 12.16 17.93
N GLY A 53 3.84 12.41 19.23
CA GLY A 53 2.90 11.70 20.08
C GLY A 53 3.22 10.21 20.22
N PRO A 54 2.32 9.42 20.78
CA PRO A 54 2.58 8.01 21.08
C PRO A 54 2.65 7.12 19.83
N GLN A 55 2.03 7.52 18.74
CA GLN A 55 1.88 6.69 17.54
C GLN A 55 2.80 7.11 16.41
N GLY A 56 3.00 8.42 16.24
CA GLY A 56 3.73 8.98 15.11
C GLY A 56 2.84 9.20 13.89
N THR A 57 3.41 9.83 12.89
CA THR A 57 2.71 10.19 11.65
C THR A 57 3.54 9.81 10.44
N ILE A 58 2.90 9.28 9.41
CA ILE A 58 3.50 9.07 8.10
C ILE A 58 3.08 10.23 7.21
N LYS A 59 4.06 10.96 6.68
CA LYS A 59 3.82 12.03 5.72
C LYS A 59 4.16 11.51 4.34
N VAL A 60 3.18 11.48 3.43
CA VAL A 60 3.34 10.93 2.09
C VAL A 60 3.24 12.05 1.07
N ALA A 61 4.26 12.18 0.23
CA ALA A 61 4.22 13.09 -0.91
C ALA A 61 3.70 12.33 -2.12
N LEU A 62 2.55 12.77 -2.64
CA LEU A 62 1.88 12.11 -3.76
C LEU A 62 2.56 12.47 -5.08
N LYS A 63 2.48 11.57 -6.04
CA LYS A 63 3.16 11.69 -7.32
C LYS A 63 2.15 11.93 -8.44
N TYR A 64 2.31 13.05 -9.15
CA TYR A 64 1.44 13.43 -10.26
C TYR A 64 2.25 13.59 -11.53
N ASP A 65 1.65 13.24 -12.66
CA ASP A 65 2.24 13.50 -13.97
C ASP A 65 2.22 15.00 -14.26
N PRO A 66 3.36 15.63 -14.61
CA PRO A 66 3.39 17.06 -14.85
C PRO A 66 2.52 17.52 -16.03
N ALA A 67 2.34 16.66 -17.03
CA ALA A 67 1.57 16.98 -18.23
C ALA A 67 0.09 16.73 -18.06
N THR A 68 -0.28 15.51 -17.61
CA THR A 68 -1.70 15.11 -17.50
C THR A 68 -2.33 15.47 -16.16
N LYS A 69 -1.52 15.75 -15.14
CA LYS A 69 -1.95 16.00 -13.76
C LYS A 69 -2.56 14.78 -13.07
N GLU A 70 -2.45 13.61 -13.69
CA GLU A 70 -2.96 12.37 -13.10
C GLU A 70 -2.00 11.83 -12.04
N ASN A 71 -2.57 11.24 -10.99
CA ASN A 71 -1.76 10.61 -9.93
C ASN A 71 -1.18 9.28 -10.43
N ALA A 72 0.00 8.92 -9.94
CA ALA A 72 0.64 7.66 -10.27
C ALA A 72 -0.18 6.45 -9.79
N ILE A 73 -0.93 6.61 -8.71
CA ILE A 73 -1.85 5.59 -8.21
C ILE A 73 -3.20 5.78 -8.92
N LYS A 74 -3.61 4.74 -9.67
CA LYS A 74 -4.90 4.75 -10.36
C LYS A 74 -5.97 4.02 -9.57
N PHE A 75 -5.58 3.06 -8.74
CA PHE A 75 -6.51 2.18 -8.06
C PHE A 75 -5.92 1.64 -6.76
N LEU A 76 -6.73 1.64 -5.71
CA LEU A 76 -6.40 1.07 -4.40
C LEU A 76 -7.56 0.21 -3.96
N LYS A 77 -7.30 -1.06 -3.64
CA LYS A 77 -8.34 -1.99 -3.18
C LYS A 77 -7.87 -2.76 -1.95
N ARG A 78 -8.64 -2.66 -0.88
CA ARG A 78 -8.47 -3.50 0.31
C ARG A 78 -8.96 -4.91 -0.04
N VAL A 79 -8.15 -5.93 0.19
CA VAL A 79 -8.52 -7.33 -0.12
C VAL A 79 -8.86 -8.08 1.16
N SER A 80 -7.88 -8.27 2.05
CA SER A 80 -8.10 -8.92 3.33
C SER A 80 -8.64 -7.92 4.34
N THR A 81 -9.68 -8.27 5.06
CA THR A 81 -10.28 -7.39 6.06
C THR A 81 -10.33 -8.10 7.41
N PRO A 82 -10.49 -7.38 8.54
CA PRO A 82 -10.62 -8.02 9.84
C PRO A 82 -11.78 -9.03 9.92
N GLY A 83 -12.86 -8.77 9.18
CA GLY A 83 -14.02 -9.67 9.15
C GLY A 83 -13.88 -10.83 8.18
N LEU A 84 -12.97 -10.74 7.23
CA LEU A 84 -12.76 -11.79 6.22
C LEU A 84 -11.31 -11.74 5.74
N ARG A 85 -10.45 -12.52 6.39
CA ARG A 85 -9.05 -12.60 6.02
C ARG A 85 -8.87 -13.39 4.72
N LYS A 86 -7.99 -12.92 3.84
CA LYS A 86 -7.69 -13.53 2.54
C LYS A 86 -6.23 -13.96 2.51
N TYR A 87 -6.01 -15.26 2.40
CA TYR A 87 -4.66 -15.84 2.34
C TYR A 87 -4.44 -16.52 0.99
N THR A 88 -3.19 -16.64 0.59
CA THR A 88 -2.82 -17.35 -0.63
C THR A 88 -1.54 -18.15 -0.41
N GLY A 89 -1.45 -19.31 -1.06
CA GLY A 89 -0.20 -20.04 -1.18
C GLY A 89 0.67 -19.41 -2.27
N TYR A 90 1.96 -19.76 -2.30
CA TYR A 90 2.87 -19.13 -3.26
C TYR A 90 2.55 -19.46 -4.72
N LYS A 91 1.86 -20.56 -4.97
CA LYS A 91 1.48 -20.97 -6.34
C LYS A 91 0.29 -20.19 -6.88
N ASP A 92 -0.53 -19.63 -5.98
CA ASP A 92 -1.79 -19.00 -6.34
C ASP A 92 -1.80 -17.51 -6.07
N ILE A 93 -0.63 -16.89 -5.96
CA ILE A 93 -0.51 -15.45 -5.67
C ILE A 93 -1.17 -14.66 -6.82
N PRO A 94 -2.14 -13.78 -6.50
CA PRO A 94 -2.84 -13.04 -7.54
C PRO A 94 -1.93 -12.03 -8.23
N ARG A 95 -2.18 -11.83 -9.52
CA ARG A 95 -1.51 -10.79 -10.31
C ARG A 95 -2.49 -9.66 -10.56
N VAL A 96 -2.02 -8.44 -10.37
CA VAL A 96 -2.82 -7.25 -10.60
C VAL A 96 -2.51 -6.72 -12.00
N ILE A 97 -3.52 -6.65 -12.86
CA ILE A 97 -3.38 -6.19 -14.26
C ILE A 97 -2.21 -6.88 -14.97
N ASN A 98 -2.20 -8.22 -14.97
CA ASN A 98 -1.17 -9.04 -15.61
C ASN A 98 0.26 -8.66 -15.19
N GLY A 99 0.44 -8.23 -13.94
CA GLY A 99 1.74 -7.87 -13.40
C GLY A 99 2.13 -6.40 -13.56
N LEU A 100 1.26 -5.58 -14.15
CA LEU A 100 1.50 -4.13 -14.25
C LEU A 100 1.26 -3.41 -12.93
N GLY A 101 0.32 -3.92 -12.11
CA GLY A 101 0.11 -3.45 -10.76
C GLY A 101 0.80 -4.35 -9.75
N ILE A 102 0.54 -4.14 -8.47
CA ILE A 102 1.09 -4.95 -7.38
C ILE A 102 0.00 -5.41 -6.42
N ALA A 103 0.19 -6.60 -5.86
CA ALA A 103 -0.49 -7.03 -4.66
C ALA A 103 0.52 -6.90 -3.52
N ILE A 104 0.09 -6.39 -2.37
CA ILE A 104 0.94 -6.29 -1.19
C ILE A 104 0.52 -7.38 -0.22
N LEU A 105 1.47 -8.23 0.16
CA LEU A 105 1.23 -9.38 1.03
C LEU A 105 1.96 -9.22 2.35
N SER A 106 1.34 -9.72 3.42
CA SER A 106 1.99 -9.90 4.71
C SER A 106 2.39 -11.37 4.82
N THR A 107 3.70 -11.62 4.90
CA THR A 107 4.26 -12.98 4.93
C THR A 107 5.05 -13.21 6.21
N SER A 108 5.47 -14.45 6.43
CA SER A 108 6.34 -14.78 7.56
C SER A 108 7.69 -14.08 7.50
N LYS A 109 8.10 -13.60 6.32
CA LYS A 109 9.36 -12.87 6.12
C LYS A 109 9.15 -11.37 5.95
N GLY A 110 7.97 -10.86 6.29
CA GLY A 110 7.66 -9.44 6.23
C GLY A 110 6.64 -9.09 5.17
N VAL A 111 6.42 -7.80 4.99
CA VAL A 111 5.49 -7.27 4.00
C VAL A 111 6.23 -7.13 2.67
N MET A 112 5.66 -7.65 1.61
CA MET A 112 6.30 -7.66 0.29
C MET A 112 5.27 -7.66 -0.83
N THR A 113 5.74 -7.47 -2.07
CA THR A 113 4.87 -7.53 -3.25
C THR A 113 4.64 -8.98 -3.69
N ASP A 114 3.65 -9.16 -4.57
CA ASP A 114 3.35 -10.45 -5.19
C ASP A 114 4.58 -11.06 -5.88
N LYS A 115 5.33 -10.24 -6.63
CA LYS A 115 6.52 -10.72 -7.35
C LYS A 115 7.63 -11.18 -6.39
N GLU A 116 7.84 -10.42 -5.31
CA GLU A 116 8.83 -10.78 -4.30
C GLU A 116 8.44 -12.07 -3.57
N ALA A 117 7.16 -12.20 -3.19
CA ALA A 117 6.66 -13.39 -2.53
C ALA A 117 6.76 -14.62 -3.44
N ALA A 118 6.42 -14.48 -4.72
CA ALA A 118 6.56 -15.56 -5.69
C ALA A 118 8.01 -15.99 -5.87
N ALA A 119 8.93 -15.02 -5.95
CA ALA A 119 10.36 -15.30 -6.09
C ALA A 119 10.91 -16.06 -4.89
N GLN A 120 10.42 -15.75 -3.69
CA GLN A 120 10.83 -16.44 -2.46
C GLN A 120 10.01 -17.71 -2.19
N LYS A 121 9.02 -18.02 -3.02
CA LYS A 121 8.11 -19.16 -2.89
C LYS A 121 7.40 -19.16 -1.54
N ILE A 122 6.87 -17.99 -1.16
CA ILE A 122 6.17 -17.77 0.11
C ILE A 122 4.77 -17.27 -0.19
N GLY A 123 3.76 -17.83 0.48
CA GLY A 123 2.42 -17.28 0.51
C GLY A 123 2.22 -16.37 1.71
N GLY A 124 1.03 -15.81 1.85
CA GLY A 124 0.70 -14.96 2.97
C GLY A 124 -0.69 -14.36 2.86
N GLU A 125 -0.93 -13.35 3.69
CA GLU A 125 -2.18 -12.60 3.68
C GLU A 125 -2.11 -11.52 2.60
N VAL A 126 -3.09 -11.50 1.69
CA VAL A 126 -3.17 -10.49 0.64
C VAL A 126 -3.84 -9.25 1.23
N LEU A 127 -3.05 -8.21 1.47
CA LEU A 127 -3.52 -7.00 2.14
C LEU A 127 -4.32 -6.10 1.19
N CYS A 128 -3.75 -5.78 0.04
CA CYS A 128 -4.38 -4.86 -0.90
C CYS A 128 -3.80 -5.00 -2.30
N TYR A 129 -4.50 -4.41 -3.27
CA TYR A 129 -4.03 -4.25 -4.65
C TYR A 129 -3.79 -2.78 -4.92
N VAL A 130 -2.75 -2.49 -5.71
CA VAL A 130 -2.39 -1.13 -6.14
C VAL A 130 -2.01 -1.17 -7.62
N TYR A 131 -2.55 -0.21 -8.37
CA TYR A 131 -2.05 0.04 -9.73
C TYR A 131 -2.33 1.45 -10.19
#